data_046bee4a9aededc7307829e678ca96e9
#
_entry.id   046bee4a9aededc7307829e678ca96e9
#
_cell.length_a   1.000
_cell.length_b   1.000
_cell.length_c   1.000
_cell.angle_alpha   90.00
_cell.angle_beta   90.00
_cell.angle_gamma   90.00
#
_symmetry.space_group_name_H-M   'P 1'
#
loop_
_entity.id
_entity.type
_entity.pdbx_description
1 polymer ?
#
loop_
_entity_poly.entity_id
_entity_poly.type
_entity_poly.pdbx_seq_one_letter_code
_entity_poly.pdbx_strand_id
1 'polypeptide(L)'
;MKRNIFLMAAAAVSIMLLGSCSSEVADDANASAAKVDTTHCTTFVINEAPTTRSSITGHVPEGGAVVNWIPEDKIWLRTPTDARIGSLGNNLTGVSAWAKFYFPAGYNDNTYQVNYCGHTTRTDGRYVTINPSQWQAVANNTDHLQYVGDCAEGTAYRDANKAGVYNLTLRRLPAYLCIMPYCTNEMLRPGAKITKIVVRSDNAITGTFDVAASKFTAGINLGKQIENALNSGNGFSLENNAPNQALNAAYFVIIPGVHTLTIDYYYTSPQSSSYMMRKVMAARDYRANTMTDIYANIDFPSFDVKYYMWDAAEDQDLFVGREQKIGVQMINTITENDPRLSNYNAQEAQRSARFAPNLNQMAQYLSAGFYLDNTTEWTCPELPGGRAKGGYWFKKLSAIARDMGINEAAFKDNYYGTYYIKTLYAGQDLKQGPIDLRTASYGITFGNMDTDKMPFNVGSSGYKESIPNINDYFFVPYIAGSKPLINNIYGGVNRDYYDIDATGHYQPSHAIIAYWLSTKNYYIDVDASFIYIKKYEKPAGSGFPSGYTPFFPVFKAQ
;
A
#
# COMPACT_ATOMS: atom_id res chain seq x y z
N MET A 1 10.51 -38.90 -51.97
CA MET A 1 9.53 -38.31 -52.87
C MET A 1 8.14 -38.83 -52.50
N LYS A 2 7.18 -38.02 -52.21
CA LYS A 2 5.79 -38.21 -51.76
C LYS A 2 5.64 -37.98 -50.25
N ARG A 3 5.53 -36.67 -49.89
CA ARG A 3 4.91 -36.24 -48.64
C ARG A 3 4.89 -34.70 -48.57
N ASN A 4 4.13 -34.03 -49.38
CA ASN A 4 3.90 -32.55 -49.22
C ASN A 4 2.74 -32.04 -50.07
N ILE A 5 1.63 -32.80 -50.16
CA ILE A 5 0.45 -32.36 -50.93
C ILE A 5 -0.83 -32.25 -50.09
N PHE A 6 -0.78 -32.57 -48.78
CA PHE A 6 -2.03 -32.56 -47.96
C PHE A 6 -2.20 -31.37 -47.04
N LEU A 7 -1.31 -30.36 -47.06
CA LEU A 7 -1.42 -29.18 -46.17
C LEU A 7 -1.91 -27.90 -46.86
N MET A 8 -2.23 -27.90 -48.13
CA MET A 8 -2.73 -26.70 -48.82
C MET A 8 -4.25 -26.71 -49.11
N ALA A 9 -4.94 -27.79 -48.82
CA ALA A 9 -6.41 -27.84 -49.04
C ALA A 9 -7.25 -27.42 -47.80
N ALA A 10 -6.66 -27.29 -46.61
CA ALA A 10 -7.38 -26.90 -45.41
C ALA A 10 -7.40 -25.38 -45.16
N ALA A 11 -6.54 -24.62 -45.84
CA ALA A 11 -6.46 -23.15 -45.64
C ALA A 11 -7.41 -22.37 -46.59
N ALA A 12 -7.94 -23.01 -47.64
CA ALA A 12 -8.80 -22.32 -48.60
C ALA A 12 -10.31 -22.39 -48.26
N VAL A 13 -10.70 -23.26 -47.32
CA VAL A 13 -12.13 -23.39 -46.92
C VAL A 13 -12.49 -22.47 -45.74
N SER A 14 -11.48 -21.98 -45.00
CA SER A 14 -11.70 -21.08 -43.83
C SER A 14 -11.89 -19.61 -44.20
N ILE A 15 -11.66 -19.22 -45.45
CA ILE A 15 -11.76 -17.83 -45.92
C ILE A 15 -13.13 -17.52 -46.56
N MET A 16 -13.93 -18.54 -46.92
CA MET A 16 -15.24 -18.29 -47.52
C MET A 16 -16.42 -18.27 -46.53
N LEU A 17 -16.19 -18.39 -45.23
CA LEU A 17 -17.27 -18.32 -44.22
C LEU A 17 -17.28 -17.01 -43.42
N LEU A 18 -16.43 -16.04 -43.73
CA LEU A 18 -16.37 -14.73 -43.04
C LEU A 18 -16.89 -13.56 -43.91
N GLY A 19 -17.48 -13.83 -45.04
CA GLY A 19 -17.95 -12.80 -45.98
C GLY A 19 -19.47 -12.64 -46.12
N SER A 20 -20.27 -13.20 -45.21
CA SER A 20 -21.71 -13.22 -45.36
C SER A 20 -22.54 -12.74 -44.17
N CYS A 21 -21.98 -11.96 -43.27
CA CYS A 21 -22.74 -11.35 -42.17
C CYS A 21 -22.32 -9.90 -41.93
N SER A 22 -22.35 -9.07 -42.94
CA SER A 22 -22.09 -7.65 -42.76
C SER A 22 -22.96 -6.70 -43.54
N SER A 23 -24.20 -7.08 -43.86
CA SER A 23 -25.09 -6.16 -44.56
C SER A 23 -26.53 -6.06 -44.03
N GLU A 24 -26.86 -6.66 -42.89
CA GLU A 24 -28.23 -6.54 -42.36
C GLU A 24 -28.35 -6.15 -40.88
N VAL A 25 -27.30 -5.66 -40.25
CA VAL A 25 -27.36 -5.12 -38.87
C VAL A 25 -27.09 -3.61 -38.82
N ALA A 26 -27.04 -2.95 -39.98
CA ALA A 26 -26.78 -1.50 -40.03
C ALA A 26 -28.08 -0.64 -40.05
N ASP A 27 -29.26 -1.24 -40.08
CA ASP A 27 -30.50 -0.45 -40.14
C ASP A 27 -31.33 -0.42 -38.84
N ASP A 28 -31.00 -1.19 -37.83
CA ASP A 28 -31.71 -1.14 -36.53
C ASP A 28 -31.00 -0.29 -35.45
N ALA A 29 -29.85 0.30 -35.73
CA ALA A 29 -29.17 1.23 -34.81
C ALA A 29 -29.70 2.67 -34.88
N ASN A 30 -30.76 2.91 -35.67
CA ASN A 30 -31.52 4.16 -35.70
C ASN A 30 -32.94 4.00 -35.17
N ALA A 31 -33.11 3.24 -34.10
CA ALA A 31 -34.22 3.51 -33.20
C ALA A 31 -33.96 4.88 -32.57
N SER A 32 -34.34 5.95 -33.27
CA SER A 32 -34.45 7.28 -32.69
C SER A 32 -35.27 7.12 -31.42
N ALA A 33 -34.66 7.38 -30.26
CA ALA A 33 -35.40 7.51 -29.01
C ALA A 33 -36.60 8.41 -29.32
N ALA A 34 -37.82 7.88 -29.23
CA ALA A 34 -39.03 8.59 -29.60
C ALA A 34 -38.98 9.94 -28.89
N LYS A 35 -38.93 11.04 -29.66
CA LYS A 35 -38.88 12.37 -29.06
C LYS A 35 -40.11 12.49 -28.18
N VAL A 36 -39.88 12.63 -26.85
CA VAL A 36 -40.95 12.86 -25.90
C VAL A 36 -41.72 14.10 -26.37
N ASP A 37 -43.04 13.98 -26.57
CA ASP A 37 -43.88 15.16 -26.78
C ASP A 37 -43.87 16.00 -25.50
N THR A 38 -43.16 17.10 -25.55
CA THR A 38 -42.97 18.00 -24.39
C THR A 38 -44.05 19.07 -24.26
N THR A 39 -45.03 19.11 -25.21
CA THR A 39 -46.02 20.20 -25.35
C THR A 39 -46.90 20.36 -24.08
N HIS A 40 -47.11 19.28 -23.33
CA HIS A 40 -47.94 19.28 -22.11
C HIS A 40 -47.17 18.72 -20.90
N CYS A 41 -45.83 18.69 -20.90
CA CYS A 41 -45.06 18.18 -19.81
C CYS A 41 -44.80 19.21 -18.71
N THR A 42 -44.77 18.76 -17.47
CA THR A 42 -44.18 19.52 -16.37
C THR A 42 -42.65 19.41 -16.48
N THR A 43 -41.94 20.53 -16.43
CA THR A 43 -40.51 20.62 -16.66
C THR A 43 -39.76 20.90 -15.36
N PHE A 44 -38.76 20.08 -15.07
CA PHE A 44 -37.81 20.27 -13.97
C PHE A 44 -36.49 20.73 -14.53
N VAL A 45 -36.05 21.93 -14.17
CA VAL A 45 -34.83 22.58 -14.65
C VAL A 45 -33.77 22.49 -13.59
N ILE A 46 -32.65 21.92 -13.93
CA ILE A 46 -31.48 21.85 -13.08
C ILE A 46 -30.48 22.88 -13.60
N ASN A 47 -30.33 23.96 -12.83
CA ASN A 47 -29.32 24.99 -13.04
C ASN A 47 -28.35 24.89 -11.87
N GLU A 48 -27.29 24.13 -12.02
CA GLU A 48 -26.42 23.89 -10.87
C GLU A 48 -25.18 24.77 -10.89
N ALA A 49 -24.82 25.26 -9.70
CA ALA A 49 -23.49 25.73 -9.40
C ALA A 49 -22.48 24.56 -9.53
N PRO A 50 -21.17 24.78 -9.71
CA PRO A 50 -20.17 23.78 -10.13
C PRO A 50 -20.01 22.51 -9.30
N THR A 51 -20.79 22.29 -8.25
CA THR A 51 -20.54 21.26 -7.25
C THR A 51 -21.39 19.99 -7.34
N THR A 52 -22.37 19.88 -8.27
CA THR A 52 -23.34 18.77 -8.23
C THR A 52 -23.83 18.33 -9.62
N ARG A 53 -23.12 17.44 -10.33
CA ARG A 53 -23.51 16.95 -11.68
C ARG A 53 -23.17 15.49 -11.90
N SER A 54 -23.80 14.76 -12.83
CA SER A 54 -23.74 13.29 -12.93
C SER A 54 -22.50 12.70 -13.58
N SER A 55 -21.77 13.43 -14.39
CA SER A 55 -20.44 13.05 -14.86
C SER A 55 -19.43 14.05 -14.32
N ILE A 56 -18.53 13.61 -13.48
CA ILE A 56 -17.49 14.47 -12.93
C ILE A 56 -16.46 14.72 -14.01
N THR A 57 -16.51 15.89 -14.64
CA THR A 57 -15.47 16.33 -15.58
C THR A 57 -14.73 17.50 -14.98
N GLY A 58 -13.39 17.48 -15.09
CA GLY A 58 -12.57 18.60 -14.63
C GLY A 58 -12.47 18.71 -13.11
N HIS A 59 -12.32 17.60 -12.39
CA HIS A 59 -11.88 17.65 -11.02
C HIS A 59 -10.49 18.32 -10.95
N VAL A 60 -10.37 19.33 -10.11
CA VAL A 60 -9.10 20.00 -9.81
C VAL A 60 -8.68 19.56 -8.43
N PRO A 61 -7.47 18.99 -8.25
CA PRO A 61 -6.98 18.60 -6.93
C PRO A 61 -7.08 19.75 -5.93
N GLU A 62 -7.57 19.44 -4.72
CA GLU A 62 -7.87 20.39 -3.64
C GLU A 62 -8.95 21.43 -4.00
N GLY A 63 -9.56 21.30 -5.16
CA GLY A 63 -10.64 22.15 -5.67
C GLY A 63 -11.96 21.40 -5.79
N GLY A 64 -12.90 22.01 -6.48
CA GLY A 64 -14.20 21.38 -6.78
C GLY A 64 -14.13 20.43 -7.95
N ALA A 65 -15.17 19.62 -8.10
CA ALA A 65 -15.40 18.81 -9.29
C ALA A 65 -16.63 19.30 -10.02
N VAL A 66 -16.55 19.38 -11.35
CA VAL A 66 -17.71 19.68 -12.21
C VAL A 66 -18.36 18.37 -12.62
N VAL A 67 -19.64 18.23 -12.36
CA VAL A 67 -20.42 17.03 -12.72
C VAL A 67 -21.39 17.44 -13.83
N ASN A 68 -21.41 16.71 -14.95
CA ASN A 68 -22.27 17.01 -16.10
C ASN A 68 -23.38 15.95 -16.23
N TRP A 69 -24.48 16.35 -16.88
CA TRP A 69 -25.60 15.49 -17.26
C TRP A 69 -25.33 14.84 -18.62
N ILE A 70 -25.83 13.61 -18.80
CA ILE A 70 -25.77 12.88 -20.05
C ILE A 70 -27.21 12.51 -20.54
N PRO A 71 -27.41 12.20 -21.81
CA PRO A 71 -28.76 11.89 -22.37
C PRO A 71 -29.50 10.75 -21.66
N GLU A 72 -28.75 9.79 -21.12
CA GLU A 72 -29.26 8.60 -20.43
C GLU A 72 -29.71 8.87 -19.00
N ASP A 73 -29.41 10.04 -18.46
CA ASP A 73 -29.73 10.40 -17.07
C ASP A 73 -31.25 10.50 -16.87
N LYS A 74 -31.67 10.06 -15.68
CA LYS A 74 -33.05 10.05 -15.22
C LYS A 74 -33.14 10.54 -13.78
N ILE A 75 -34.14 11.39 -13.50
CA ILE A 75 -34.50 11.80 -12.15
C ILE A 75 -35.87 11.24 -11.75
N TRP A 76 -36.10 11.16 -10.44
CA TRP A 76 -37.29 10.55 -9.87
C TRP A 76 -37.97 11.50 -8.90
N LEU A 77 -39.28 11.72 -9.09
CA LEU A 77 -40.11 12.44 -8.13
C LEU A 77 -40.60 11.49 -7.05
N ARG A 78 -40.57 11.94 -5.82
CA ARG A 78 -41.22 11.29 -4.69
C ARG A 78 -42.61 11.85 -4.46
N THR A 79 -43.61 10.98 -4.52
CA THR A 79 -45.01 11.37 -4.21
C THR A 79 -45.24 11.41 -2.70
N PRO A 80 -46.33 12.04 -2.24
CA PRO A 80 -46.75 12.00 -0.83
C PRO A 80 -46.97 10.57 -0.29
N THR A 81 -47.30 9.61 -1.15
CA THR A 81 -47.47 8.19 -0.82
C THR A 81 -46.17 7.38 -0.92
N ASP A 82 -45.04 8.04 -1.05
CA ASP A 82 -43.70 7.46 -1.16
C ASP A 82 -43.46 6.67 -2.45
N ALA A 83 -44.34 6.76 -3.45
CA ALA A 83 -44.07 6.21 -4.79
C ALA A 83 -43.01 7.04 -5.52
N ARG A 84 -42.29 6.41 -6.44
CA ARG A 84 -41.29 7.04 -7.30
C ARG A 84 -41.80 7.11 -8.72
N ILE A 85 -41.79 8.30 -9.30
CA ILE A 85 -42.16 8.54 -10.70
C ILE A 85 -40.92 9.03 -11.42
N GLY A 86 -40.46 8.27 -12.39
CA GLY A 86 -39.29 8.62 -13.21
C GLY A 86 -39.63 9.65 -14.30
N SER A 87 -38.66 10.49 -14.66
CA SER A 87 -38.79 11.39 -15.81
C SER A 87 -39.04 10.59 -17.10
N LEU A 88 -39.85 11.15 -17.96
CA LEU A 88 -40.18 10.60 -19.30
C LEU A 88 -38.97 10.72 -20.26
N GLY A 89 -38.12 11.73 -20.04
CA GLY A 89 -36.94 12.03 -20.83
C GLY A 89 -36.31 13.35 -20.35
N ASN A 90 -35.32 13.80 -21.12
CA ASN A 90 -34.62 15.05 -20.90
C ASN A 90 -34.34 15.78 -22.22
N ASN A 91 -33.75 16.97 -22.17
CA ASN A 91 -33.43 17.79 -23.35
C ASN A 91 -32.00 17.56 -23.89
N LEU A 92 -31.28 16.60 -23.35
CA LEU A 92 -29.86 16.44 -23.66
C LEU A 92 -29.64 15.69 -24.96
N THR A 93 -28.68 16.17 -25.75
CA THR A 93 -28.15 15.50 -26.94
C THR A 93 -26.68 15.16 -26.79
N GLY A 94 -26.09 15.44 -25.63
CA GLY A 94 -24.70 15.22 -25.24
C GLY A 94 -24.45 15.68 -23.83
N VAL A 95 -23.21 15.70 -23.42
CA VAL A 95 -22.76 16.11 -22.08
C VAL A 95 -23.08 17.60 -21.85
N SER A 96 -23.74 17.92 -20.75
CA SER A 96 -24.16 19.28 -20.43
C SER A 96 -24.10 19.60 -18.93
N ALA A 97 -23.78 20.85 -18.64
CA ALA A 97 -23.77 21.39 -17.29
C ALA A 97 -25.17 21.64 -16.71
N TRP A 98 -26.18 21.65 -17.54
CA TRP A 98 -27.57 21.88 -17.17
C TRP A 98 -28.50 20.93 -17.92
N ALA A 99 -29.67 20.62 -17.32
CA ALA A 99 -30.63 19.71 -17.93
C ALA A 99 -32.06 20.15 -17.62
N LYS A 100 -32.95 19.78 -18.52
CA LYS A 100 -34.41 19.80 -18.30
C LYS A 100 -34.91 18.37 -18.33
N PHE A 101 -35.63 17.98 -17.31
CA PHE A 101 -36.28 16.68 -17.23
C PHE A 101 -37.80 16.88 -17.36
N TYR A 102 -38.45 16.01 -18.08
CA TYR A 102 -39.88 16.09 -18.41
C TYR A 102 -40.64 15.02 -17.65
N PHE A 103 -41.78 15.45 -17.07
CA PHE A 103 -42.73 14.58 -16.39
C PHE A 103 -44.14 14.78 -16.98
N PRO A 104 -45.10 13.84 -16.78
CA PRO A 104 -46.46 14.03 -17.17
C PRO A 104 -47.05 15.37 -16.66
N ALA A 105 -48.08 15.87 -17.29
CA ALA A 105 -48.80 17.05 -16.78
C ALA A 105 -49.46 16.76 -15.42
N GLY A 106 -49.77 17.82 -14.69
CA GLY A 106 -50.57 17.71 -13.45
C GLY A 106 -49.84 17.90 -12.11
N TYR A 107 -48.55 18.22 -12.17
CA TYR A 107 -47.78 18.58 -10.96
C TYR A 107 -48.04 20.05 -10.61
N ASN A 108 -48.75 20.31 -9.50
CA ASN A 108 -49.19 21.64 -9.10
C ASN A 108 -48.78 22.08 -7.67
N ASP A 109 -48.10 21.22 -6.91
CA ASP A 109 -47.62 21.55 -5.59
C ASP A 109 -46.50 22.59 -5.66
N ASN A 110 -46.25 23.29 -4.57
CA ASN A 110 -45.18 24.29 -4.51
C ASN A 110 -43.78 23.65 -4.55
N THR A 111 -43.67 22.41 -4.06
CA THR A 111 -42.38 21.69 -3.96
C THR A 111 -42.54 20.21 -4.24
N TYR A 112 -41.49 19.59 -4.76
CA TYR A 112 -41.36 18.14 -4.91
C TYR A 112 -39.99 17.68 -4.44
N GLN A 113 -39.94 16.53 -3.76
CA GLN A 113 -38.69 15.86 -3.46
C GLN A 113 -38.23 15.09 -4.71
N VAL A 114 -36.97 15.22 -5.07
CA VAL A 114 -36.38 14.62 -6.27
C VAL A 114 -35.13 13.82 -5.91
N ASN A 115 -35.02 12.64 -6.51
CA ASN A 115 -33.83 11.78 -6.37
C ASN A 115 -33.18 11.57 -7.73
N TYR A 116 -31.86 11.43 -7.71
CA TYR A 116 -31.03 10.86 -8.77
C TYR A 116 -30.34 9.60 -8.21
N CYS A 117 -30.43 8.49 -8.90
CA CYS A 117 -29.92 7.19 -8.44
C CYS A 117 -28.81 6.63 -9.36
N GLY A 118 -28.15 7.48 -10.15
CA GLY A 118 -27.18 7.04 -11.15
C GLY A 118 -27.80 6.06 -12.16
N HIS A 119 -26.92 5.27 -12.77
CA HIS A 119 -27.30 4.20 -13.72
C HIS A 119 -27.17 2.83 -13.05
N THR A 120 -27.67 2.68 -11.82
CA THR A 120 -27.67 1.39 -11.14
C THR A 120 -28.63 0.41 -11.81
N THR A 121 -28.43 -0.87 -11.61
CA THR A 121 -29.30 -1.94 -12.13
C THR A 121 -30.73 -1.89 -11.58
N ARG A 122 -30.98 -1.12 -10.53
CA ARG A 122 -32.32 -0.88 -9.96
C ARG A 122 -32.96 0.35 -10.60
N THR A 123 -34.06 0.14 -11.25
CA THR A 123 -34.81 1.16 -12.01
C THR A 123 -35.99 1.75 -11.24
N ASP A 124 -36.07 1.54 -9.93
CA ASP A 124 -37.18 1.96 -9.10
C ASP A 124 -37.03 3.40 -8.53
N GLY A 125 -35.89 4.03 -8.73
CA GLY A 125 -35.61 5.39 -8.26
C GLY A 125 -35.54 5.53 -6.74
N ARG A 126 -35.52 4.40 -6.02
CA ARG A 126 -35.55 4.36 -4.57
C ARG A 126 -34.23 3.92 -3.95
N TYR A 127 -33.64 2.87 -4.49
CA TYR A 127 -32.43 2.27 -3.92
C TYR A 127 -31.22 2.50 -4.78
N VAL A 128 -30.10 2.76 -4.14
CA VAL A 128 -28.79 2.83 -4.77
C VAL A 128 -27.84 1.84 -4.06
N THR A 129 -26.96 1.23 -4.83
CA THR A 129 -25.91 0.36 -4.27
C THR A 129 -24.55 0.99 -4.53
N ILE A 130 -23.83 1.35 -3.45
CA ILE A 130 -22.40 1.60 -3.54
C ILE A 130 -21.72 0.24 -3.64
N ASN A 131 -21.18 -0.02 -4.83
CA ASN A 131 -20.72 -1.35 -5.22
C ASN A 131 -19.32 -1.65 -4.63
N PRO A 132 -19.09 -2.82 -4.03
CA PRO A 132 -17.76 -3.24 -3.59
C PRO A 132 -16.81 -3.53 -4.74
N SER A 133 -17.32 -3.81 -5.94
CA SER A 133 -16.53 -3.97 -7.16
C SER A 133 -16.76 -2.76 -8.06
N GLN A 134 -15.80 -1.85 -8.09
CA GLN A 134 -15.79 -0.70 -8.99
C GLN A 134 -14.78 -0.96 -10.10
N TRP A 135 -14.86 -0.19 -11.16
CA TRP A 135 -13.98 -0.31 -12.32
C TRP A 135 -13.78 1.05 -12.98
N GLN A 136 -12.62 1.28 -13.54
CA GLN A 136 -12.32 2.52 -14.25
C GLN A 136 -11.51 2.22 -15.51
N ALA A 137 -12.03 2.56 -16.68
CA ALA A 137 -11.41 2.23 -17.96
C ALA A 137 -10.23 3.15 -18.32
N VAL A 138 -10.32 4.43 -17.99
CA VAL A 138 -9.35 5.47 -18.37
C VAL A 138 -8.97 6.28 -17.15
N ALA A 139 -7.68 6.60 -17.02
CA ALA A 139 -7.19 7.48 -15.96
C ALA A 139 -7.87 8.85 -16.03
N ASN A 140 -8.09 9.46 -14.89
CA ASN A 140 -8.75 10.76 -14.76
C ASN A 140 -10.14 10.83 -15.40
N ASN A 141 -10.85 9.70 -15.48
CA ASN A 141 -12.21 9.61 -15.99
C ASN A 141 -13.14 9.11 -14.88
N THR A 142 -14.29 9.73 -14.74
CA THR A 142 -15.26 9.48 -13.67
C THR A 142 -16.58 8.89 -14.17
N ASP A 143 -16.68 8.53 -15.44
CA ASP A 143 -17.92 8.03 -16.04
C ASP A 143 -18.48 6.78 -15.35
N HIS A 144 -17.61 5.97 -14.74
CA HIS A 144 -18.01 4.77 -14.02
C HIS A 144 -18.76 5.07 -12.71
N LEU A 145 -18.60 6.25 -12.09
CA LEU A 145 -19.16 6.55 -10.77
C LEU A 145 -20.69 6.44 -10.76
N GLN A 146 -21.34 6.85 -11.85
CA GLN A 146 -22.79 6.73 -12.01
C GLN A 146 -23.29 5.27 -12.00
N TYR A 147 -22.45 4.30 -12.33
CA TYR A 147 -22.79 2.87 -12.33
C TYR A 147 -22.47 2.17 -11.01
N VAL A 148 -21.64 2.79 -10.14
CA VAL A 148 -21.12 2.13 -8.95
C VAL A 148 -21.59 2.74 -7.64
N GLY A 149 -22.59 3.64 -7.70
CA GLY A 149 -23.24 4.12 -6.47
C GLY A 149 -23.40 5.62 -6.34
N ASP A 150 -23.13 6.39 -7.41
CA ASP A 150 -23.43 7.82 -7.38
C ASP A 150 -24.94 8.07 -7.26
N CYS A 151 -25.32 8.99 -6.37
CA CYS A 151 -26.71 9.37 -6.16
C CYS A 151 -26.81 10.77 -5.55
N ALA A 152 -28.00 11.37 -5.73
CA ALA A 152 -28.27 12.70 -5.18
C ALA A 152 -29.74 12.87 -4.81
N GLU A 153 -30.01 13.85 -3.98
CA GLU A 153 -31.36 14.29 -3.63
C GLU A 153 -31.48 15.80 -3.67
N GLY A 154 -32.71 16.30 -3.78
CA GLY A 154 -33.00 17.72 -3.72
C GLY A 154 -34.47 18.01 -3.69
N THR A 155 -34.79 19.29 -3.46
CA THR A 155 -36.16 19.81 -3.51
C THR A 155 -36.32 20.70 -4.72
N ALA A 156 -37.28 20.37 -5.58
CA ALA A 156 -37.69 21.20 -6.68
C ALA A 156 -38.71 22.21 -6.21
N TYR A 157 -38.55 23.48 -6.57
CA TYR A 157 -39.41 24.59 -6.24
C TYR A 157 -40.12 25.11 -7.49
N ARG A 158 -41.42 25.35 -7.39
CA ARG A 158 -42.22 25.90 -8.48
C ARG A 158 -41.68 27.28 -8.89
N ASP A 159 -41.52 27.47 -10.19
CA ASP A 159 -41.13 28.77 -10.73
C ASP A 159 -42.34 29.75 -10.64
N ALA A 160 -42.11 30.90 -10.03
CA ALA A 160 -43.19 31.89 -9.81
C ALA A 160 -43.68 32.54 -11.12
N ASN A 161 -42.83 32.52 -12.18
CA ASN A 161 -43.07 33.22 -13.42
C ASN A 161 -43.42 32.31 -14.60
N LYS A 162 -43.25 30.99 -14.42
CA LYS A 162 -43.42 29.98 -15.49
C LYS A 162 -44.28 28.83 -15.03
N ALA A 163 -45.53 28.79 -15.48
CA ALA A 163 -46.42 27.67 -15.18
C ALA A 163 -45.86 26.34 -15.66
N GLY A 164 -45.95 25.31 -14.79
CA GLY A 164 -45.47 23.97 -15.10
C GLY A 164 -43.94 23.79 -15.12
N VAL A 165 -43.20 24.80 -14.59
CA VAL A 165 -41.76 24.74 -14.47
C VAL A 165 -41.34 24.70 -12.99
N TYR A 166 -40.35 23.87 -12.68
CA TYR A 166 -39.76 23.75 -11.37
C TYR A 166 -38.24 23.93 -11.45
N ASN A 167 -37.66 24.67 -10.55
CA ASN A 167 -36.21 24.82 -10.41
C ASN A 167 -35.69 23.87 -9.34
N LEU A 168 -34.63 23.14 -9.63
CA LEU A 168 -34.07 22.05 -8.81
C LEU A 168 -32.58 22.22 -8.63
N THR A 169 -32.13 22.04 -7.39
CA THR A 169 -30.71 21.82 -7.06
C THR A 169 -30.58 20.48 -6.35
N LEU A 170 -29.66 19.63 -6.82
CA LEU A 170 -29.39 18.33 -6.22
C LEU A 170 -28.09 18.39 -5.39
N ARG A 171 -28.06 17.65 -4.29
CA ARG A 171 -26.88 17.42 -3.47
C ARG A 171 -26.52 15.95 -3.48
N ARG A 172 -25.28 15.64 -3.79
CA ARG A 172 -24.77 14.25 -3.75
C ARG A 172 -24.78 13.72 -2.34
N LEU A 173 -25.16 12.46 -2.18
CA LEU A 173 -25.21 11.77 -0.90
C LEU A 173 -23.90 11.02 -0.58
N PRO A 174 -23.18 10.41 -1.56
CA PRO A 174 -21.89 9.76 -1.29
C PRO A 174 -20.76 10.75 -1.00
N ALA A 175 -19.68 10.22 -0.46
CA ALA A 175 -18.36 10.81 -0.53
C ALA A 175 -17.56 10.17 -1.67
N TYR A 176 -16.56 10.88 -2.17
CA TYR A 176 -15.72 10.41 -3.27
C TYR A 176 -14.26 10.49 -2.90
N LEU A 177 -13.46 9.55 -3.45
CA LEU A 177 -12.01 9.60 -3.37
C LEU A 177 -11.44 9.80 -4.76
N CYS A 178 -10.40 10.63 -4.86
CA CYS A 178 -9.51 10.74 -6.00
C CYS A 178 -8.13 10.28 -5.54
N ILE A 179 -7.70 9.10 -5.94
CA ILE A 179 -6.42 8.52 -5.53
C ILE A 179 -5.42 8.71 -6.67
N MET A 180 -4.32 9.41 -6.39
CA MET A 180 -3.26 9.76 -7.33
C MET A 180 -1.93 9.17 -6.87
N PRO A 181 -1.62 7.92 -7.26
CA PRO A 181 -0.34 7.32 -6.95
C PRO A 181 0.79 7.94 -7.78
N TYR A 182 1.99 7.93 -7.22
CA TYR A 182 3.22 8.31 -7.89
C TYR A 182 4.38 7.49 -7.34
N CYS A 183 5.54 7.48 -8.02
CA CYS A 183 6.70 6.74 -7.59
C CYS A 183 7.97 7.61 -7.72
N THR A 184 8.61 7.91 -6.60
CA THR A 184 9.88 8.66 -6.60
C THR A 184 11.07 7.79 -6.95
N ASN A 185 10.94 6.48 -6.84
CA ASN A 185 12.02 5.54 -7.10
C ASN A 185 12.29 5.37 -8.60
N GLU A 186 13.44 5.85 -9.06
CA GLU A 186 13.84 5.82 -10.47
C GLU A 186 14.03 4.42 -11.04
N MET A 187 14.29 3.45 -10.19
CA MET A 187 14.47 2.05 -10.60
C MET A 187 13.14 1.33 -10.83
N LEU A 188 12.08 1.76 -10.16
CA LEU A 188 10.74 1.17 -10.28
C LEU A 188 9.90 1.79 -11.38
N ARG A 189 10.04 3.09 -11.61
CA ARG A 189 9.19 3.86 -12.52
C ARG A 189 9.15 3.36 -13.96
N PRO A 190 10.29 3.01 -14.62
CA PRO A 190 10.25 2.68 -16.04
C PRO A 190 9.31 1.52 -16.34
N GLY A 191 8.22 1.79 -17.07
CA GLY A 191 7.21 0.81 -17.45
C GLY A 191 6.30 0.33 -16.32
N ALA A 192 6.34 0.96 -15.14
CA ALA A 192 5.46 0.59 -14.03
C ALA A 192 4.01 1.02 -14.27
N LYS A 193 3.05 0.19 -13.83
CA LYS A 193 1.61 0.45 -13.93
C LYS A 193 0.89 0.07 -12.65
N ILE A 194 -0.08 0.89 -12.24
CA ILE A 194 -1.06 0.52 -11.21
C ILE A 194 -2.20 -0.22 -11.88
N THR A 195 -2.41 -1.48 -11.52
CA THR A 195 -3.42 -2.36 -12.15
C THR A 195 -4.73 -2.42 -11.38
N LYS A 196 -4.66 -2.26 -10.07
CA LYS A 196 -5.80 -2.33 -9.17
C LYS A 196 -5.53 -1.56 -7.89
N ILE A 197 -6.58 -0.95 -7.33
CA ILE A 197 -6.54 -0.35 -5.99
C ILE A 197 -7.66 -0.97 -5.15
N VAL A 198 -7.33 -1.39 -3.92
CA VAL A 198 -8.29 -1.90 -2.95
C VAL A 198 -8.32 -0.97 -1.74
N VAL A 199 -9.48 -0.39 -1.47
CA VAL A 199 -9.73 0.47 -0.31
C VAL A 199 -10.47 -0.35 0.75
N ARG A 200 -9.91 -0.42 1.95
CA ARG A 200 -10.55 -1.01 3.14
C ARG A 200 -10.76 0.05 4.19
N SER A 201 -11.75 -0.16 5.03
CA SER A 201 -12.11 0.75 6.12
C SER A 201 -12.43 -0.01 7.41
N ASP A 202 -12.21 0.64 8.54
CA ASP A 202 -12.71 0.21 9.85
C ASP A 202 -14.24 0.22 9.93
N ASN A 203 -14.92 1.10 9.17
CA ASN A 203 -16.37 1.20 9.08
C ASN A 203 -16.89 0.81 7.69
N ALA A 204 -18.19 0.62 7.54
CA ALA A 204 -18.81 0.31 6.26
C ALA A 204 -18.60 1.45 5.25
N ILE A 205 -18.14 1.10 4.04
CA ILE A 205 -17.94 2.01 2.91
C ILE A 205 -18.77 1.63 1.68
N THR A 206 -19.45 0.47 1.70
CA THR A 206 -20.34 -0.04 0.64
C THR A 206 -21.65 -0.52 1.22
N GLY A 207 -22.67 -0.65 0.37
CA GLY A 207 -23.99 -1.16 0.76
C GLY A 207 -25.09 -0.67 -0.16
N THR A 208 -26.32 -1.12 0.10
CA THR A 208 -27.53 -0.68 -0.60
C THR A 208 -28.37 0.18 0.32
N PHE A 209 -28.78 1.35 -0.16
CA PHE A 209 -29.43 2.41 0.63
C PHE A 209 -30.69 2.91 -0.05
N ASP A 210 -31.69 3.28 0.77
CA ASP A 210 -32.85 4.06 0.31
C ASP A 210 -32.44 5.54 0.18
N VAL A 211 -32.47 6.07 -1.05
CA VAL A 211 -32.06 7.46 -1.34
C VAL A 211 -32.99 8.47 -0.66
N ALA A 212 -34.25 8.09 -0.39
CA ALA A 212 -35.20 8.99 0.26
C ALA A 212 -34.92 9.21 1.75
N ALA A 213 -34.09 8.39 2.36
CA ALA A 213 -33.79 8.50 3.78
C ALA A 213 -32.75 9.59 4.07
N SER A 214 -32.15 10.21 3.06
CA SER A 214 -31.09 11.24 3.19
C SER A 214 -29.89 10.81 4.04
N LYS A 215 -29.82 9.54 4.43
CA LYS A 215 -28.81 8.98 5.32
C LYS A 215 -28.45 7.56 4.88
N PHE A 216 -27.17 7.29 4.78
CA PHE A 216 -26.65 5.93 4.59
C PHE A 216 -26.73 5.05 5.88
N THR A 217 -27.57 5.40 6.86
CA THR A 217 -27.63 4.73 8.16
C THR A 217 -28.48 3.47 8.19
N ALA A 218 -29.38 3.27 7.24
CA ALA A 218 -30.29 2.13 7.13
C ALA A 218 -29.92 1.21 5.96
N GLY A 219 -28.64 1.11 5.63
CA GLY A 219 -28.17 0.29 4.52
C GLY A 219 -28.23 -1.21 4.84
N ILE A 220 -28.42 -2.01 3.78
CA ILE A 220 -28.30 -3.47 3.82
C ILE A 220 -27.07 -3.90 3.02
N ASN A 221 -26.57 -5.11 3.27
CA ASN A 221 -25.38 -5.66 2.62
C ASN A 221 -24.16 -4.74 2.78
N LEU A 222 -23.97 -4.24 4.00
CA LEU A 222 -22.86 -3.33 4.31
C LEU A 222 -21.52 -4.05 4.17
N GLY A 223 -20.56 -3.39 3.50
CA GLY A 223 -19.22 -3.89 3.30
C GLY A 223 -18.16 -2.86 3.68
N LYS A 224 -16.97 -3.36 4.00
CA LYS A 224 -15.81 -2.55 4.43
C LYS A 224 -14.70 -2.49 3.40
N GLN A 225 -14.93 -2.96 2.18
CA GLN A 225 -13.93 -3.04 1.13
C GLN A 225 -14.52 -2.64 -0.22
N ILE A 226 -13.71 -1.93 -1.01
CA ILE A 226 -13.94 -1.65 -2.43
C ILE A 226 -12.70 -2.06 -3.19
N GLU A 227 -12.90 -2.76 -4.30
CA GLU A 227 -11.88 -3.04 -5.30
C GLU A 227 -12.18 -2.24 -6.57
N ASN A 228 -11.18 -1.52 -7.10
CA ASN A 228 -11.28 -0.84 -8.39
C ASN A 228 -10.23 -1.41 -9.35
N ALA A 229 -10.71 -2.11 -10.38
CA ALA A 229 -9.86 -2.60 -11.47
C ALA A 229 -9.61 -1.48 -12.48
N LEU A 230 -8.34 -1.17 -12.72
CA LEU A 230 -7.93 -0.07 -13.59
C LEU A 230 -7.62 -0.58 -14.98
N ASN A 231 -8.27 0.01 -16.00
CA ASN A 231 -8.13 -0.38 -17.42
C ASN A 231 -8.27 -1.91 -17.60
N SER A 232 -9.31 -2.49 -17.00
CA SER A 232 -9.59 -3.93 -17.03
C SER A 232 -8.39 -4.79 -16.56
N GLY A 233 -7.59 -4.27 -15.61
CA GLY A 233 -6.40 -4.93 -15.10
C GLY A 233 -5.11 -4.65 -15.88
N ASN A 234 -5.17 -3.96 -17.04
CA ASN A 234 -3.97 -3.53 -17.77
C ASN A 234 -3.24 -2.35 -17.12
N GLY A 235 -3.93 -1.66 -16.21
CA GLY A 235 -3.40 -0.62 -15.35
C GLY A 235 -3.25 0.75 -16.01
N PHE A 236 -3.01 1.75 -15.14
CA PHE A 236 -2.62 3.10 -15.49
C PHE A 236 -1.12 3.29 -15.27
N SER A 237 -0.50 4.24 -15.99
CA SER A 237 0.92 4.52 -15.84
C SER A 237 1.28 4.96 -14.43
N LEU A 238 2.41 4.48 -13.90
CA LEU A 238 3.03 4.90 -12.63
C LEU A 238 4.40 5.56 -12.89
N GLU A 239 4.63 6.10 -14.07
CA GLU A 239 5.93 6.69 -14.45
C GLU A 239 6.14 8.12 -13.94
N ASN A 240 5.18 8.66 -13.18
CA ASN A 240 5.24 9.98 -12.55
C ASN A 240 5.99 9.94 -11.20
N ASN A 241 6.87 10.92 -10.98
CA ASN A 241 7.60 11.11 -9.71
C ASN A 241 6.90 12.06 -8.72
N ALA A 242 5.78 12.62 -9.12
CA ALA A 242 4.89 13.46 -8.32
C ALA A 242 3.44 13.18 -8.72
N PRO A 243 2.44 13.53 -7.91
CA PRO A 243 1.03 13.35 -8.27
C PRO A 243 0.72 13.92 -9.66
N ASN A 244 0.10 13.13 -10.51
CA ASN A 244 -0.29 13.52 -11.85
C ASN A 244 -1.66 12.92 -12.19
N GLN A 245 -2.68 13.75 -12.08
CA GLN A 245 -4.07 13.36 -12.28
C GLN A 245 -4.32 12.72 -13.65
N ALA A 246 -3.75 13.29 -14.70
CA ALA A 246 -3.96 12.82 -16.09
C ALA A 246 -3.40 11.40 -16.32
N LEU A 247 -2.36 11.01 -15.62
CA LEU A 247 -1.70 9.71 -15.82
C LEU A 247 -2.38 8.57 -15.09
N ASN A 248 -2.91 8.81 -13.86
CA ASN A 248 -3.35 7.68 -13.05
C ASN A 248 -4.38 7.98 -11.96
N ALA A 249 -5.07 9.13 -12.00
CA ALA A 249 -6.13 9.38 -11.04
C ALA A 249 -7.21 8.30 -11.11
N ALA A 250 -7.44 7.65 -9.96
CA ALA A 250 -8.47 6.64 -9.76
C ALA A 250 -9.55 7.16 -8.82
N TYR A 251 -10.83 7.02 -9.22
CA TYR A 251 -11.96 7.55 -8.48
C TYR A 251 -12.80 6.46 -7.85
N PHE A 252 -13.36 6.78 -6.67
CA PHE A 252 -14.18 5.86 -5.89
C PHE A 252 -15.42 6.56 -5.34
N VAL A 253 -16.51 5.82 -5.23
CA VAL A 253 -17.69 6.18 -4.45
C VAL A 253 -17.66 5.43 -3.14
N ILE A 254 -17.82 6.12 -2.01
CA ILE A 254 -17.86 5.52 -0.67
C ILE A 254 -19.03 6.09 0.16
N ILE A 255 -19.44 5.34 1.19
CA ILE A 255 -20.33 5.88 2.22
C ILE A 255 -19.60 7.01 2.95
N PRO A 256 -20.25 8.19 3.15
CA PRO A 256 -19.67 9.25 3.96
C PRO A 256 -19.58 8.87 5.43
N GLY A 257 -18.60 9.44 6.13
CA GLY A 257 -18.41 9.23 7.56
C GLY A 257 -16.95 9.30 7.97
N VAL A 258 -16.70 9.01 9.24
CA VAL A 258 -15.34 8.90 9.77
C VAL A 258 -14.80 7.51 9.44
N HIS A 259 -13.71 7.45 8.72
CA HIS A 259 -13.07 6.22 8.29
C HIS A 259 -11.55 6.27 8.51
N THR A 260 -10.98 5.14 8.96
CA THR A 260 -9.57 4.83 8.88
C THR A 260 -9.37 3.96 7.64
N LEU A 261 -8.80 4.52 6.57
CA LEU A 261 -8.66 3.79 5.32
C LEU A 261 -7.32 3.05 5.27
N THR A 262 -7.37 1.81 4.84
CA THR A 262 -6.21 1.02 4.41
C THR A 262 -6.30 0.80 2.91
N ILE A 263 -5.30 1.27 2.17
CA ILE A 263 -5.31 1.26 0.71
C ILE A 263 -4.18 0.36 0.21
N ASP A 264 -4.53 -0.68 -0.55
CA ASP A 264 -3.60 -1.57 -1.22
C ASP A 264 -3.49 -1.18 -2.69
N TYR A 265 -2.28 -0.90 -3.11
CA TYR A 265 -1.92 -0.56 -4.48
C TYR A 265 -1.28 -1.78 -5.12
N TYR A 266 -1.95 -2.37 -6.12
CA TYR A 266 -1.41 -3.46 -6.92
C TYR A 266 -0.79 -2.86 -8.17
N TYR A 267 0.47 -3.17 -8.42
CA TYR A 267 1.19 -2.63 -9.54
C TYR A 267 2.10 -3.67 -10.19
N THR A 268 2.51 -3.39 -11.41
CA THR A 268 3.42 -4.21 -12.20
C THR A 268 4.61 -3.36 -12.64
N SER A 269 5.74 -3.99 -12.90
CA SER A 269 6.87 -3.38 -13.58
C SER A 269 7.43 -4.37 -14.61
N PRO A 270 8.29 -3.95 -15.55
CA PRO A 270 8.90 -4.87 -16.51
C PRO A 270 9.67 -6.02 -15.87
N GLN A 271 10.14 -5.85 -14.63
CA GLN A 271 10.90 -6.84 -13.89
C GLN A 271 10.01 -7.78 -13.06
N SER A 272 8.69 -7.53 -12.94
CA SER A 272 7.79 -8.40 -12.19
C SER A 272 6.33 -8.25 -12.58
N SER A 273 5.61 -9.35 -12.44
CA SER A 273 4.23 -9.46 -12.89
C SER A 273 3.19 -8.93 -11.91
N SER A 274 3.48 -8.81 -10.61
CA SER A 274 2.51 -8.27 -9.64
C SER A 274 3.16 -7.98 -8.29
N TYR A 275 2.91 -6.79 -7.79
CA TYR A 275 3.32 -6.33 -6.46
C TYR A 275 2.14 -5.70 -5.74
N MET A 276 2.22 -5.61 -4.43
CA MET A 276 1.24 -4.92 -3.61
C MET A 276 1.93 -4.07 -2.55
N MET A 277 1.57 -2.79 -2.51
CA MET A 277 1.98 -1.90 -1.43
C MET A 277 0.76 -1.42 -0.65
N ARG A 278 0.84 -1.46 0.66
CA ARG A 278 -0.21 -1.01 1.58
C ARG A 278 0.14 0.35 2.19
N LYS A 279 -0.82 1.24 2.20
CA LYS A 279 -0.77 2.50 2.95
C LYS A 279 -1.96 2.57 3.91
N VAL A 280 -1.71 2.99 5.14
CA VAL A 280 -2.75 3.24 6.14
C VAL A 280 -2.89 4.75 6.32
N MET A 281 -4.10 5.25 6.12
CA MET A 281 -4.43 6.66 6.29
C MET A 281 -4.94 6.90 7.72
N ALA A 282 -4.63 8.05 8.29
CA ALA A 282 -5.22 8.44 9.57
C ALA A 282 -6.75 8.57 9.45
N ALA A 283 -7.44 8.34 10.56
CA ALA A 283 -8.89 8.55 10.64
C ALA A 283 -9.27 9.96 10.19
N ARG A 284 -10.24 10.06 9.29
CA ARG A 284 -10.71 11.32 8.71
C ARG A 284 -12.21 11.25 8.44
N ASP A 285 -12.89 12.43 8.54
CA ASP A 285 -14.27 12.60 8.11
C ASP A 285 -14.35 12.80 6.59
N TYR A 286 -14.87 11.79 5.89
CA TYR A 286 -15.14 11.81 4.45
C TYR A 286 -16.58 12.27 4.26
N ARG A 287 -16.77 13.54 3.95
CA ARG A 287 -18.07 14.18 3.95
C ARG A 287 -18.87 13.90 2.68
N ALA A 288 -20.19 13.80 2.83
CA ALA A 288 -21.12 13.76 1.70
C ALA A 288 -20.92 14.95 0.76
N ASN A 289 -21.06 14.71 -0.54
CA ASN A 289 -20.90 15.73 -1.58
C ASN A 289 -19.49 16.35 -1.67
N THR A 290 -18.47 15.62 -1.22
CA THR A 290 -17.08 16.09 -1.32
C THR A 290 -16.18 15.03 -1.99
N MET A 291 -15.19 15.51 -2.75
CA MET A 291 -14.09 14.73 -3.26
C MET A 291 -12.89 14.88 -2.31
N THR A 292 -12.28 13.77 -1.94
CA THR A 292 -11.05 13.77 -1.14
C THR A 292 -9.89 13.28 -1.99
N ASP A 293 -8.87 14.11 -2.15
CA ASP A 293 -7.62 13.76 -2.82
C ASP A 293 -6.70 12.98 -1.89
N ILE A 294 -6.16 11.89 -2.41
CA ILE A 294 -5.20 11.02 -1.71
C ILE A 294 -3.98 10.86 -2.60
N TYR A 295 -2.87 11.37 -2.12
CA TYR A 295 -1.56 11.23 -2.76
C TYR A 295 -0.81 10.08 -2.13
N ALA A 296 -0.26 9.17 -2.93
CA ALA A 296 0.47 8.03 -2.42
C ALA A 296 1.76 7.79 -3.21
N ASN A 297 2.89 7.96 -2.54
CA ASN A 297 4.16 7.52 -3.10
C ASN A 297 4.23 6.00 -3.03
N ILE A 298 4.22 5.36 -4.21
CA ILE A 298 4.37 3.91 -4.37
C ILE A 298 5.85 3.64 -4.53
N ASP A 299 6.53 3.73 -3.41
CA ASP A 299 7.97 3.55 -3.36
C ASP A 299 8.32 2.44 -2.38
N PHE A 300 9.35 1.68 -2.70
CA PHE A 300 9.91 0.73 -1.77
C PHE A 300 10.81 1.42 -0.76
N PRO A 301 10.88 0.91 0.46
CA PRO A 301 11.92 1.33 1.37
C PRO A 301 13.29 1.18 0.68
N SER A 302 14.09 2.24 0.69
CA SER A 302 15.47 2.19 0.20
C SER A 302 16.39 2.09 1.40
N PHE A 303 17.31 1.15 1.35
CA PHE A 303 18.30 0.93 2.39
C PHE A 303 19.71 1.15 1.82
N ASP A 304 20.45 2.03 2.44
CA ASP A 304 21.88 2.19 2.20
C ASP A 304 22.61 1.11 3.04
N VAL A 305 23.07 0.07 2.35
CA VAL A 305 23.73 -1.07 3.00
C VAL A 305 25.22 -0.83 3.04
N LYS A 306 25.73 -0.49 4.21
CA LYS A 306 27.15 -0.31 4.47
C LYS A 306 27.62 -1.33 5.49
N TYR A 307 28.78 -1.93 5.22
CA TYR A 307 29.38 -2.95 6.04
C TYR A 307 30.58 -2.37 6.79
N TYR A 308 30.50 -2.37 8.09
CA TYR A 308 31.52 -1.83 8.97
C TYR A 308 32.10 -2.92 9.89
N MET A 309 33.38 -2.79 10.24
CA MET A 309 33.84 -3.33 11.52
C MET A 309 33.10 -2.61 12.65
N TRP A 310 32.93 -3.27 13.80
CA TRP A 310 32.15 -2.64 14.89
C TRP A 310 32.65 -1.23 15.19
N ASP A 311 31.77 -0.27 15.07
CA ASP A 311 32.00 1.16 15.30
C ASP A 311 33.17 1.79 14.53
N ALA A 312 33.48 1.30 13.35
CA ALA A 312 34.39 1.97 12.42
C ALA A 312 33.89 3.37 12.06
N ALA A 313 34.75 4.22 11.51
CA ALA A 313 34.33 5.55 11.03
C ALA A 313 33.28 5.42 9.90
N GLU A 314 32.36 6.38 9.79
CA GLU A 314 31.20 6.30 8.89
C GLU A 314 31.56 6.29 7.41
N ASP A 315 32.70 6.87 7.04
CA ASP A 315 33.25 6.86 5.68
C ASP A 315 34.05 5.57 5.36
N GLN A 316 34.21 4.67 6.34
CA GLN A 316 35.02 3.46 6.23
C GLN A 316 34.18 2.20 5.99
N ASP A 317 33.17 2.26 5.15
CA ASP A 317 32.49 1.08 4.64
C ASP A 317 33.48 0.15 3.94
N LEU A 318 33.32 -1.17 4.11
CA LEU A 318 34.18 -2.19 3.50
C LEU A 318 34.38 -1.98 2.00
N PHE A 319 33.36 -1.46 1.31
CA PHE A 319 33.34 -1.33 -0.14
C PHE A 319 33.69 0.06 -0.66
N VAL A 320 34.12 1.00 0.19
CA VAL A 320 34.57 2.33 -0.24
C VAL A 320 35.66 2.21 -1.31
N GLY A 321 35.48 2.92 -2.41
CA GLY A 321 36.42 2.93 -3.54
C GLY A 321 36.45 1.64 -4.38
N ARG A 322 35.45 0.78 -4.25
CA ARG A 322 35.34 -0.47 -5.02
C ARG A 322 34.07 -0.47 -5.88
N GLU A 323 34.21 -0.93 -7.12
CA GLU A 323 33.11 -0.96 -8.09
C GLU A 323 32.13 -2.12 -7.83
N GLN A 324 32.59 -3.22 -7.23
CA GLN A 324 31.76 -4.36 -6.90
C GLN A 324 31.65 -4.52 -5.40
N LYS A 325 30.42 -4.48 -4.89
CA LYS A 325 30.11 -4.63 -3.47
C LYS A 325 29.69 -6.05 -3.08
N ILE A 326 29.33 -6.88 -4.04
CA ILE A 326 28.91 -8.27 -3.84
C ILE A 326 29.86 -9.20 -4.56
N GLY A 327 30.27 -10.27 -3.89
CA GLY A 327 31.22 -11.26 -4.44
C GLY A 327 32.68 -10.83 -4.48
N VAL A 328 33.04 -9.71 -3.85
CA VAL A 328 34.43 -9.22 -3.81
C VAL A 328 35.23 -9.97 -2.76
N GLN A 329 36.44 -10.39 -3.14
CA GLN A 329 37.39 -10.93 -2.17
C GLN A 329 37.71 -9.91 -1.07
N MET A 330 37.66 -10.38 0.15
CA MET A 330 38.03 -9.60 1.33
C MET A 330 39.46 -9.05 1.22
N ILE A 331 39.66 -7.94 1.88
CA ILE A 331 40.98 -7.37 2.08
C ILE A 331 41.81 -8.37 2.88
N ASN A 332 42.82 -8.91 2.24
CA ASN A 332 43.65 -9.97 2.83
C ASN A 332 44.54 -9.49 4.00
N THR A 333 44.73 -8.16 4.17
CA THR A 333 45.56 -7.62 5.23
C THR A 333 44.95 -6.30 5.75
N ILE A 334 44.53 -6.30 7.01
CA ILE A 334 44.24 -5.09 7.79
C ILE A 334 45.41 -4.88 8.73
N THR A 335 46.08 -3.74 8.63
CA THR A 335 47.18 -3.35 9.54
C THR A 335 46.64 -2.63 10.75
N GLU A 336 47.45 -2.47 11.80
CA GLU A 336 47.03 -1.76 13.04
C GLU A 336 46.64 -0.28 12.81
N ASN A 337 47.08 0.33 11.73
CA ASN A 337 46.76 1.71 11.35
C ASN A 337 45.62 1.79 10.30
N ASP A 338 44.93 0.70 10.01
CA ASP A 338 43.85 0.71 9.03
C ASP A 338 42.68 1.57 9.55
N PRO A 339 42.23 2.59 8.82
CA PRO A 339 41.15 3.47 9.26
C PRO A 339 39.80 2.76 9.43
N ARG A 340 39.67 1.54 8.90
CA ARG A 340 38.48 0.71 9.09
C ARG A 340 38.44 0.00 10.43
N LEU A 341 39.52 -0.01 11.22
CA LEU A 341 39.52 -0.57 12.56
C LEU A 341 38.50 0.14 13.44
N SER A 342 37.80 -0.66 14.25
CA SER A 342 36.77 -0.19 15.16
C SER A 342 37.33 0.71 16.25
N ASN A 343 36.45 1.45 16.93
CA ASN A 343 36.77 2.19 18.13
C ASN A 343 36.90 1.22 19.35
N TYR A 344 37.99 0.46 19.39
CA TYR A 344 38.16 -0.67 20.27
C TYR A 344 38.03 -0.35 21.77
N ASN A 345 38.33 0.90 22.18
CA ASN A 345 38.31 1.28 23.60
C ASN A 345 36.93 1.69 24.13
N ALA A 346 35.99 1.98 23.25
CA ALA A 346 34.64 2.33 23.67
C ALA A 346 33.86 1.09 24.12
N GLN A 347 32.97 1.22 25.10
CA GLN A 347 32.02 0.16 25.50
C GLN A 347 30.67 0.30 24.74
N GLU A 348 30.35 1.51 24.33
CA GLU A 348 29.22 1.85 23.49
C GLU A 348 29.74 2.60 22.26
N ALA A 349 29.10 2.35 21.13
CA ALA A 349 29.47 2.92 19.85
C ALA A 349 29.35 4.46 19.83
N GLN A 350 30.30 5.11 19.17
CA GLN A 350 30.37 6.57 19.02
C GLN A 350 30.42 7.02 17.56
N ARG A 351 30.55 6.08 16.61
CA ARG A 351 30.71 6.32 15.17
C ARG A 351 29.62 5.65 14.37
N SER A 352 29.95 4.70 13.49
CA SER A 352 29.01 4.06 12.56
C SER A 352 27.84 3.35 13.26
N ALA A 353 28.06 2.74 14.42
CA ALA A 353 27.05 2.01 15.16
C ALA A 353 26.36 2.82 16.29
N ARG A 354 26.64 4.13 16.44
CA ARG A 354 26.14 4.96 17.57
C ARG A 354 24.62 5.08 17.67
N PHE A 355 23.92 4.93 16.54
CA PHE A 355 22.45 5.00 16.49
C PHE A 355 21.77 3.63 16.47
N ALA A 356 22.56 2.55 16.53
CA ALA A 356 21.99 1.24 16.70
C ALA A 356 21.42 1.08 18.12
N PRO A 357 20.41 0.21 18.32
CA PRO A 357 19.97 -0.13 19.66
C PRO A 357 21.14 -0.76 20.44
N ASN A 358 21.19 -0.46 21.71
CA ASN A 358 22.11 -1.17 22.61
C ASN A 358 21.53 -2.53 23.01
N LEU A 359 22.27 -3.27 23.83
CA LEU A 359 21.88 -4.61 24.26
C LEU A 359 20.53 -4.65 24.98
N ASN A 360 20.24 -3.67 25.84
CA ASN A 360 18.97 -3.58 26.57
C ASN A 360 17.80 -3.34 25.62
N GLN A 361 17.94 -2.40 24.70
CA GLN A 361 16.94 -2.05 23.72
C GLN A 361 16.67 -3.23 22.75
N MET A 362 17.72 -3.91 22.29
CA MET A 362 17.57 -5.06 21.40
C MET A 362 16.87 -6.22 22.09
N ALA A 363 17.22 -6.50 23.34
CA ALA A 363 16.52 -7.50 24.13
C ALA A 363 15.04 -7.15 24.32
N GLN A 364 14.72 -5.86 24.45
CA GLN A 364 13.35 -5.40 24.57
C GLN A 364 12.56 -5.60 23.24
N TYR A 365 13.18 -5.32 22.10
CA TYR A 365 12.58 -5.64 20.79
C TYR A 365 12.26 -7.13 20.65
N LEU A 366 13.22 -7.99 20.99
CA LEU A 366 13.04 -9.43 20.87
C LEU A 366 11.98 -9.97 21.83
N SER A 367 11.90 -9.45 23.05
CA SER A 367 10.88 -9.83 24.03
C SER A 367 9.46 -9.43 23.62
N ALA A 368 9.32 -8.36 22.84
CA ALA A 368 8.03 -7.94 22.27
C ALA A 368 7.61 -8.80 21.08
N GLY A 369 8.53 -9.63 20.56
CA GLY A 369 8.32 -10.46 19.39
C GLY A 369 8.57 -9.73 18.06
N PHE A 370 8.77 -10.50 17.01
CA PHE A 370 8.95 -10.00 15.65
C PHE A 370 8.18 -10.84 14.65
N TYR A 371 7.91 -10.28 13.47
CA TYR A 371 7.18 -10.95 12.41
C TYR A 371 8.04 -11.06 11.15
N LEU A 372 7.90 -12.20 10.45
CA LEU A 372 8.55 -12.45 9.16
C LEU A 372 7.79 -11.75 8.04
N ASP A 373 8.51 -11.27 7.06
CA ASP A 373 7.94 -10.73 5.84
C ASP A 373 8.75 -11.22 4.63
N ASN A 374 8.12 -12.07 3.83
CA ASN A 374 8.72 -12.58 2.59
C ASN A 374 8.20 -11.84 1.35
N THR A 375 7.41 -10.77 1.54
CA THR A 375 6.65 -10.10 0.49
C THR A 375 7.06 -8.65 0.25
N THR A 376 7.50 -7.94 1.30
CA THR A 376 7.91 -6.55 1.17
C THR A 376 9.19 -6.45 0.37
N GLU A 377 9.10 -5.74 -0.74
CA GLU A 377 10.26 -5.41 -1.55
C GLU A 377 10.93 -4.13 -1.03
N TRP A 378 12.23 -4.07 -1.24
CA TRP A 378 13.05 -2.93 -0.89
C TRP A 378 14.16 -2.75 -1.93
N THR A 379 14.74 -1.57 -1.96
CA THR A 379 15.81 -1.23 -2.89
C THR A 379 17.10 -0.92 -2.16
N CYS A 380 18.20 -1.26 -2.77
CA CYS A 380 19.53 -0.90 -2.34
C CYS A 380 20.37 -0.64 -3.59
N PRO A 381 20.89 0.57 -3.78
CA PRO A 381 21.70 0.92 -4.95
C PRO A 381 22.94 0.04 -5.14
N GLU A 382 23.42 -0.52 -4.04
CA GLU A 382 24.60 -1.38 -4.02
C GLU A 382 24.35 -2.81 -4.49
N LEU A 383 23.09 -3.26 -4.51
CA LEU A 383 22.76 -4.59 -5.00
C LEU A 383 22.71 -4.61 -6.54
N PRO A 384 23.24 -5.64 -7.20
CA PRO A 384 23.02 -5.82 -8.63
C PRO A 384 21.52 -5.88 -8.94
N GLY A 385 21.05 -5.05 -9.89
CA GLY A 385 19.62 -4.87 -10.13
C GLY A 385 18.87 -4.02 -9.08
N GLY A 386 19.53 -3.64 -7.99
CA GLY A 386 19.05 -2.66 -7.02
C GLY A 386 17.82 -3.05 -6.19
N ARG A 387 17.37 -4.32 -6.26
CA ARG A 387 16.11 -4.77 -5.63
C ARG A 387 16.32 -6.04 -4.83
N ALA A 388 15.66 -6.11 -3.67
CA ALA A 388 15.61 -7.29 -2.84
C ALA A 388 14.22 -7.44 -2.20
N LYS A 389 14.00 -8.54 -1.51
CA LYS A 389 12.70 -8.88 -0.96
C LYS A 389 12.86 -9.54 0.40
N GLY A 390 11.93 -9.20 1.29
CA GLY A 390 11.83 -9.81 2.60
C GLY A 390 12.57 -9.06 3.70
N GLY A 391 12.18 -9.33 4.93
CA GLY A 391 12.70 -8.70 6.13
C GLY A 391 11.94 -9.10 7.38
N TYR A 392 12.14 -8.33 8.43
CA TYR A 392 11.55 -8.50 9.74
C TYR A 392 10.79 -7.25 10.15
N TRP A 393 9.68 -7.44 10.84
CA TRP A 393 8.93 -6.36 11.47
C TRP A 393 9.12 -6.44 12.98
N PHE A 394 9.71 -5.41 13.55
CA PHE A 394 9.88 -5.25 15.00
C PHE A 394 8.91 -4.21 15.53
N LYS A 395 8.40 -4.43 16.73
CA LYS A 395 7.56 -3.46 17.42
C LYS A 395 8.41 -2.27 17.86
N LYS A 396 7.97 -1.05 17.58
CA LYS A 396 8.68 0.19 17.97
C LYS A 396 8.82 0.28 19.49
N LEU A 397 9.95 0.79 19.99
CA LEU A 397 10.14 0.99 21.43
C LEU A 397 9.08 1.91 22.04
N SER A 398 8.65 2.93 21.31
CA SER A 398 7.54 3.81 21.72
C SER A 398 6.23 3.05 21.93
N ALA A 399 5.92 2.09 21.07
CA ALA A 399 4.74 1.25 21.21
C ALA A 399 4.87 0.25 22.36
N ILE A 400 6.06 -0.32 22.56
CA ILE A 400 6.35 -1.20 23.71
C ILE A 400 6.23 -0.42 25.02
N ALA A 401 6.82 0.77 25.08
CA ALA A 401 6.77 1.66 26.24
C ALA A 401 5.33 2.03 26.62
N ARG A 402 4.53 2.42 25.63
CA ARG A 402 3.10 2.69 25.79
C ARG A 402 2.36 1.51 26.40
N ASP A 403 2.58 0.30 25.87
CA ASP A 403 1.86 -0.90 26.30
C ASP A 403 2.29 -1.36 27.70
N MET A 404 3.52 -1.04 28.10
CA MET A 404 4.06 -1.32 29.44
C MET A 404 3.81 -0.18 30.45
N GLY A 405 3.35 0.98 30.00
CA GLY A 405 3.15 2.15 30.87
C GLY A 405 4.44 2.77 31.41
N ILE A 406 5.55 2.68 30.67
CA ILE A 406 6.87 3.21 31.07
C ILE A 406 7.39 4.23 30.06
N ASN A 407 8.43 4.97 30.43
CA ASN A 407 9.08 5.90 29.51
C ASN A 407 10.02 5.14 28.56
N GLU A 408 9.91 5.39 27.26
CA GLU A 408 10.75 4.78 26.22
C GLU A 408 12.26 4.95 26.50
N ALA A 409 12.68 6.11 27.00
CA ALA A 409 14.08 6.39 27.30
C ALA A 409 14.68 5.42 28.34
N ALA A 410 13.85 4.82 29.19
CA ALA A 410 14.31 3.87 30.20
C ALA A 410 14.87 2.58 29.61
N PHE A 411 14.48 2.22 28.37
CA PHE A 411 15.02 1.05 27.67
C PHE A 411 16.50 1.18 27.30
N LYS A 412 17.03 2.39 27.27
CA LYS A 412 18.46 2.60 27.04
C LYS A 412 19.31 2.04 28.18
N ASP A 413 18.82 2.20 29.40
CA ASP A 413 19.57 1.83 30.61
C ASP A 413 19.13 0.50 31.21
N ASN A 414 17.91 0.05 30.89
CA ASN A 414 17.33 -1.16 31.46
C ASN A 414 16.55 -1.99 30.47
N TYR A 415 16.62 -3.29 30.61
CA TYR A 415 15.72 -4.28 30.05
C TYR A 415 14.63 -4.64 31.07
N TYR A 416 13.38 -4.72 30.66
CA TYR A 416 12.21 -4.90 31.52
C TYR A 416 11.54 -6.27 31.38
N GLY A 417 12.10 -7.19 30.62
CA GLY A 417 11.55 -8.53 30.46
C GLY A 417 12.11 -9.55 31.46
N THR A 418 11.83 -10.81 31.19
CA THR A 418 12.35 -11.95 31.94
C THR A 418 13.67 -12.39 31.33
N TYR A 419 14.65 -12.68 32.16
CA TYR A 419 15.97 -13.13 31.73
C TYR A 419 16.49 -14.29 32.60
N TYR A 420 17.40 -15.09 32.02
CA TYR A 420 18.04 -16.19 32.71
C TYR A 420 19.34 -15.73 33.39
N ILE A 421 19.51 -16.00 34.66
CA ILE A 421 20.81 -15.91 35.31
C ILE A 421 21.45 -17.30 35.26
N LYS A 422 22.63 -17.40 34.62
CA LYS A 422 23.48 -18.58 34.72
C LYS A 422 24.29 -18.48 35.99
N THR A 423 23.86 -19.13 37.08
CA THR A 423 24.75 -19.39 38.21
C THR A 423 25.69 -20.53 37.84
N LEU A 424 26.96 -20.45 38.28
CA LEU A 424 28.07 -21.31 37.86
C LEU A 424 27.88 -22.82 38.13
N TYR A 425 26.82 -23.26 38.82
CA TYR A 425 26.78 -24.66 39.30
C TYR A 425 25.44 -25.40 39.31
N ALA A 426 24.36 -24.91 38.96
CA ALA A 426 23.10 -25.67 38.73
C ALA A 426 21.88 -24.75 38.86
N GLY A 427 21.04 -24.84 37.88
CA GLY A 427 19.74 -24.17 37.89
C GLY A 427 19.76 -22.86 37.14
N GLN A 428 18.79 -22.75 36.24
CA GLN A 428 18.52 -21.48 35.54
C GLN A 428 17.49 -20.72 36.37
N ASP A 429 17.91 -19.70 37.09
CA ASP A 429 16.98 -18.82 37.76
C ASP A 429 16.44 -17.77 36.78
N LEU A 430 15.14 -17.73 36.63
CA LEU A 430 14.46 -16.66 35.91
C LEU A 430 14.36 -15.43 36.81
N LYS A 431 14.83 -14.29 36.30
CA LYS A 431 14.70 -13.00 36.96
C LYS A 431 13.86 -12.06 36.12
N GLN A 432 13.16 -11.20 36.81
CA GLN A 432 12.36 -10.15 36.17
C GLN A 432 13.10 -8.81 36.22
N GLY A 433 13.13 -8.07 35.08
CA GLY A 433 13.69 -6.72 35.06
C GLY A 433 12.97 -5.73 35.98
N PRO A 434 13.51 -4.49 36.15
CA PRO A 434 14.51 -3.86 35.28
C PRO A 434 15.97 -4.28 35.57
N ILE A 435 16.76 -4.42 34.53
CA ILE A 435 18.17 -4.77 34.60
C ILE A 435 18.99 -4.19 33.44
N ASP A 436 20.20 -3.71 33.73
CA ASP A 436 21.16 -3.35 32.68
C ASP A 436 21.97 -4.59 32.25
N LEU A 437 21.64 -5.13 31.10
CA LEU A 437 22.27 -6.30 30.49
C LEU A 437 23.74 -6.07 30.08
N ARG A 438 24.19 -4.81 30.01
CA ARG A 438 25.57 -4.43 29.65
C ARG A 438 26.54 -4.64 30.81
N THR A 439 26.03 -4.76 32.04
CA THR A 439 26.86 -4.88 33.20
C THR A 439 27.37 -6.32 33.37
N ALA A 440 28.69 -6.48 33.59
CA ALA A 440 29.36 -7.79 33.67
C ALA A 440 28.93 -8.66 34.87
N SER A 441 28.20 -8.10 35.84
CA SER A 441 27.85 -8.78 37.10
C SER A 441 26.75 -9.84 36.95
N TYR A 442 26.09 -9.94 35.79
CA TYR A 442 24.98 -10.87 35.62
C TYR A 442 25.33 -12.17 34.87
N GLY A 443 26.62 -12.42 34.60
CA GLY A 443 27.08 -13.69 34.04
C GLY A 443 26.46 -14.06 32.66
N ILE A 444 25.98 -13.08 31.92
CA ILE A 444 25.50 -13.28 30.54
C ILE A 444 26.74 -13.46 29.67
N THR A 445 27.30 -14.66 29.69
CA THR A 445 28.35 -15.07 28.77
C THR A 445 27.70 -15.61 27.52
N PHE A 446 27.71 -14.82 26.46
CA PHE A 446 27.38 -15.28 25.09
C PHE A 446 28.59 -16.04 24.52
N GLY A 447 28.98 -17.11 25.17
CA GLY A 447 30.12 -17.90 24.75
C GLY A 447 29.77 -19.38 24.68
N ASN A 448 29.99 -19.96 23.54
CA ASN A 448 29.75 -21.30 23.05
C ASN A 448 28.34 -21.52 22.46
N MET A 449 28.36 -22.03 21.21
CA MET A 449 27.24 -22.30 20.31
C MET A 449 26.23 -23.35 20.80
N ASP A 450 25.91 -23.37 22.09
CA ASP A 450 24.80 -24.15 22.60
C ASP A 450 23.55 -23.29 22.48
N THR A 451 22.91 -23.34 21.31
CA THR A 451 21.75 -22.54 20.93
C THR A 451 20.56 -22.68 21.88
N ASP A 452 20.51 -23.79 22.63
CA ASP A 452 19.40 -24.11 23.54
C ASP A 452 19.49 -23.38 24.89
N LYS A 453 20.58 -22.66 25.17
CA LYS A 453 20.83 -21.99 26.44
C LYS A 453 20.98 -20.47 26.36
N MET A 454 20.73 -19.87 25.21
CA MET A 454 20.80 -18.41 25.05
C MET A 454 19.51 -17.75 25.53
N PRO A 455 19.54 -16.76 26.44
CA PRO A 455 18.35 -16.09 26.95
C PRO A 455 17.59 -15.28 25.89
N PHE A 456 18.16 -15.10 24.72
CA PHE A 456 17.62 -14.33 23.62
C PHE A 456 17.61 -15.12 22.30
N ASN A 457 17.23 -16.39 22.37
CA ASN A 457 16.80 -17.16 21.21
C ASN A 457 15.30 -16.98 21.08
N VAL A 458 14.86 -16.09 20.21
CA VAL A 458 13.46 -15.77 20.04
C VAL A 458 13.00 -16.20 18.66
N GLY A 459 12.01 -17.08 18.61
CA GLY A 459 11.33 -17.46 17.39
C GLY A 459 10.37 -16.38 16.90
N SER A 460 10.04 -16.38 15.61
CA SER A 460 9.09 -15.42 15.06
C SER A 460 7.70 -15.58 15.66
N SER A 461 6.99 -14.47 15.83
CA SER A 461 5.59 -14.42 16.26
C SER A 461 4.60 -14.74 15.14
N GLY A 462 5.07 -14.95 13.91
CA GLY A 462 4.27 -15.20 12.72
C GLY A 462 4.73 -14.39 11.51
N TYR A 463 3.83 -14.20 10.55
CA TYR A 463 4.06 -13.42 9.35
C TYR A 463 3.41 -12.04 9.43
N LYS A 464 3.85 -11.11 8.58
CA LYS A 464 3.39 -9.71 8.47
C LYS A 464 1.87 -9.56 8.51
N GLU A 465 1.14 -10.49 7.88
CA GLU A 465 -0.32 -10.45 7.79
C GLU A 465 -1.01 -10.59 9.15
N SER A 466 -0.31 -11.13 10.15
CA SER A 466 -0.80 -11.28 11.52
C SER A 466 -0.42 -10.12 12.46
N ILE A 467 0.23 -9.08 11.95
CA ILE A 467 0.57 -7.89 12.75
C ILE A 467 -0.72 -7.14 13.13
N PRO A 468 -0.99 -6.95 14.45
CA PRO A 468 -2.25 -6.34 14.89
C PRO A 468 -2.43 -4.89 14.43
N ASN A 469 -1.36 -4.10 14.50
CA ASN A 469 -1.32 -2.70 14.06
C ASN A 469 0.05 -2.40 13.44
N ILE A 470 0.12 -2.36 12.13
CA ILE A 470 1.36 -2.15 11.38
C ILE A 470 2.07 -0.82 11.72
N ASN A 471 1.33 0.20 12.16
CA ASN A 471 1.90 1.49 12.53
C ASN A 471 2.78 1.43 13.80
N ASP A 472 2.58 0.43 14.64
CA ASP A 472 3.39 0.19 15.84
C ASP A 472 4.69 -0.58 15.53
N TYR A 473 4.93 -0.92 14.27
CA TYR A 473 6.08 -1.71 13.84
C TYR A 473 6.94 -0.95 12.83
N PHE A 474 8.20 -1.36 12.71
CA PHE A 474 9.11 -0.91 11.66
C PHE A 474 9.76 -2.12 10.97
N PHE A 475 10.13 -1.91 9.72
CA PHE A 475 10.68 -2.95 8.87
C PHE A 475 12.21 -2.92 8.88
N VAL A 476 12.83 -4.10 9.00
CA VAL A 476 14.27 -4.32 8.87
C VAL A 476 14.49 -5.31 7.73
N PRO A 477 15.23 -4.92 6.67
CA PRO A 477 15.39 -5.75 5.48
C PRO A 477 16.25 -7.00 5.73
N TYR A 478 16.07 -8.04 4.90
CA TYR A 478 17.00 -9.16 4.83
C TYR A 478 18.30 -8.72 4.15
N ILE A 479 19.24 -8.21 4.89
CA ILE A 479 20.56 -7.88 4.37
C ILE A 479 21.47 -9.06 4.66
N ALA A 480 21.99 -9.70 3.62
CA ALA A 480 22.94 -10.79 3.79
C ALA A 480 24.12 -10.33 4.64
N GLY A 481 24.29 -10.99 5.76
CA GLY A 481 25.42 -10.74 6.65
C GLY A 481 26.70 -11.39 6.12
N SER A 482 27.69 -11.29 6.91
CA SER A 482 29.09 -11.51 6.61
C SER A 482 29.58 -12.95 6.64
N LYS A 483 28.72 -13.97 6.64
CA LYS A 483 29.26 -15.34 6.58
C LYS A 483 30.27 -15.52 5.42
N PRO A 484 30.06 -14.86 4.26
CA PRO A 484 31.07 -14.78 3.22
C PRO A 484 32.34 -14.08 3.62
N LEU A 485 32.16 -13.00 4.33
CA LEU A 485 33.28 -12.19 4.77
C LEU A 485 34.12 -12.97 5.82
N ILE A 486 33.47 -13.67 6.74
CA ILE A 486 34.16 -14.52 7.74
C ILE A 486 34.80 -15.73 7.06
N ASN A 487 34.11 -16.43 6.17
CA ASN A 487 34.64 -17.61 5.51
C ASN A 487 35.81 -17.29 4.55
N ASN A 488 35.81 -16.13 3.92
CA ASN A 488 36.94 -15.68 3.10
C ASN A 488 38.17 -15.29 3.94
N ILE A 489 37.97 -14.78 5.15
CA ILE A 489 39.08 -14.54 6.10
C ILE A 489 39.77 -15.85 6.47
N TYR A 490 39.04 -16.98 6.53
CA TYR A 490 39.57 -18.30 6.90
C TYR A 490 39.82 -19.24 5.69
N GLY A 491 39.90 -18.70 4.46
CA GLY A 491 40.20 -19.49 3.29
C GLY A 491 39.07 -20.34 2.72
N GLY A 492 37.83 -20.05 3.10
CA GLY A 492 36.62 -20.72 2.60
C GLY A 492 36.08 -20.10 1.30
N VAL A 493 35.58 -20.97 0.46
CA VAL A 493 35.19 -20.80 -0.94
C VAL A 493 34.22 -19.61 -1.18
N ASN A 494 34.57 -18.84 -2.23
CA ASN A 494 33.65 -17.92 -2.92
C ASN A 494 32.27 -18.55 -3.15
N ARG A 495 31.24 -18.02 -2.55
CA ARG A 495 29.87 -18.28 -2.97
C ARG A 495 29.12 -16.97 -3.04
N ASP A 496 28.41 -16.78 -4.14
CA ASP A 496 27.46 -15.72 -4.31
C ASP A 496 26.35 -15.92 -3.29
N TYR A 497 26.16 -14.95 -2.41
CA TYR A 497 25.27 -15.07 -1.23
C TYR A 497 23.87 -14.57 -1.46
N TYR A 498 23.61 -14.10 -2.65
CA TYR A 498 22.29 -13.77 -3.10
C TYR A 498 21.94 -14.64 -4.29
N ASP A 499 20.96 -15.49 -4.15
CA ASP A 499 20.30 -16.09 -5.29
C ASP A 499 19.38 -15.06 -5.92
N ILE A 500 19.36 -15.05 -7.25
CA ILE A 500 18.35 -14.30 -8.00
C ILE A 500 17.17 -15.24 -8.18
N ASP A 501 16.01 -14.86 -7.63
CA ASP A 501 14.79 -15.62 -7.84
C ASP A 501 14.30 -15.50 -9.30
N ALA A 502 13.31 -16.32 -9.66
CA ALA A 502 12.75 -16.34 -11.02
C ALA A 502 12.15 -14.98 -11.47
N THR A 503 12.03 -14.02 -10.56
CA THR A 503 11.49 -12.66 -10.79
C THR A 503 12.59 -11.59 -10.84
N GLY A 504 13.86 -11.99 -10.72
CA GLY A 504 15.02 -11.09 -10.78
C GLY A 504 15.37 -10.39 -9.47
N HIS A 505 14.82 -10.87 -8.34
CA HIS A 505 15.13 -10.32 -7.01
C HIS A 505 16.27 -11.07 -6.35
N TYR A 506 17.11 -10.30 -5.67
CA TYR A 506 18.10 -10.86 -4.77
C TYR A 506 17.43 -11.40 -3.51
N GLN A 507 17.61 -12.68 -3.25
CA GLN A 507 17.23 -13.30 -2.00
C GLN A 507 18.47 -13.80 -1.28
N PRO A 508 18.59 -13.63 0.04
CA PRO A 508 19.69 -14.22 0.79
C PRO A 508 19.55 -15.74 0.77
N SER A 509 20.37 -16.42 -0.02
CA SER A 509 20.45 -17.87 -0.02
C SER A 509 21.30 -18.32 1.15
N HIS A 510 20.74 -18.99 2.15
CA HIS A 510 21.46 -19.58 3.29
C HIS A 510 22.36 -18.57 4.05
N ALA A 511 22.11 -17.27 3.94
CA ALA A 511 22.92 -16.26 4.56
C ALA A 511 22.50 -16.07 6.01
N ILE A 512 23.47 -16.05 6.91
CA ILE A 512 23.29 -15.48 8.24
C ILE A 512 23.12 -13.98 8.05
N ILE A 513 21.99 -13.45 8.47
CA ILE A 513 21.74 -12.02 8.53
C ILE A 513 22.27 -11.54 9.87
N ALA A 514 23.24 -10.63 9.84
CA ALA A 514 23.83 -10.12 11.06
C ALA A 514 23.89 -8.59 11.03
N TYR A 515 23.58 -7.96 12.19
CA TYR A 515 23.61 -6.51 12.35
C TYR A 515 24.30 -6.13 13.64
N TRP A 516 25.21 -5.14 13.56
CA TRP A 516 25.84 -4.56 14.75
C TRP A 516 24.84 -3.83 15.64
N LEU A 517 25.04 -4.00 16.95
CA LEU A 517 24.44 -3.18 18.00
C LEU A 517 25.41 -2.08 18.43
N SER A 518 24.91 -1.09 19.17
CA SER A 518 25.78 -0.04 19.75
C SER A 518 26.63 -0.55 20.91
N THR A 519 26.22 -1.59 21.63
CA THR A 519 27.03 -2.21 22.69
C THR A 519 28.21 -2.97 22.08
N LYS A 520 29.38 -2.79 22.64
CA LYS A 520 30.66 -3.27 22.13
C LYS A 520 30.65 -4.73 21.72
N ASN A 521 30.91 -4.96 20.41
CA ASN A 521 31.04 -6.27 19.80
C ASN A 521 29.76 -7.13 19.85
N TYR A 522 28.60 -6.59 20.26
CA TYR A 522 27.34 -7.32 20.17
C TYR A 522 26.70 -7.12 18.81
N TYR A 523 26.08 -8.18 18.33
CA TYR A 523 25.31 -8.20 17.08
C TYR A 523 24.11 -9.14 17.22
N ILE A 524 23.12 -8.93 16.39
CA ILE A 524 22.09 -9.95 16.16
C ILE A 524 22.55 -10.86 15.04
N ASP A 525 22.27 -12.15 15.21
CA ASP A 525 22.43 -13.18 14.18
C ASP A 525 21.05 -13.76 13.92
N VAL A 526 20.65 -13.81 12.66
CA VAL A 526 19.31 -14.20 12.27
C VAL A 526 19.39 -15.45 11.43
N ASP A 527 18.71 -16.49 11.87
CA ASP A 527 18.57 -17.78 11.18
C ASP A 527 17.07 -18.02 10.90
N ALA A 528 16.68 -17.82 9.66
CA ALA A 528 15.31 -18.03 9.14
C ALA A 528 14.19 -17.53 10.05
N SER A 529 13.84 -18.30 11.08
CA SER A 529 12.72 -18.00 11.99
C SER A 529 13.18 -17.59 13.39
N PHE A 530 14.49 -17.51 13.65
CA PHE A 530 15.04 -17.20 14.96
C PHE A 530 16.01 -16.04 14.91
N ILE A 531 16.01 -15.23 15.96
CA ILE A 531 16.99 -14.16 16.14
C ILE A 531 17.75 -14.40 17.45
N TYR A 532 19.07 -14.33 17.35
CA TYR A 532 20.00 -14.52 18.44
C TYR A 532 20.78 -13.23 18.71
N ILE A 533 21.01 -12.88 19.96
CA ILE A 533 22.00 -11.87 20.32
C ILE A 533 23.31 -12.59 20.55
N LYS A 534 24.36 -12.20 19.83
CA LYS A 534 25.70 -12.77 19.94
C LYS A 534 26.73 -11.70 20.25
N LYS A 535 27.85 -12.11 20.84
CA LYS A 535 29.02 -11.28 21.05
C LYS A 535 30.18 -11.81 20.21
N TYR A 536 30.78 -10.93 19.44
CA TYR A 536 32.00 -11.27 18.76
C TYR A 536 33.18 -11.30 19.75
N GLU A 537 33.88 -12.41 19.83
CA GLU A 537 35.12 -12.56 20.55
C GLU A 537 36.23 -12.94 19.58
N LYS A 538 37.32 -12.16 19.60
CA LYS A 538 38.48 -12.44 18.74
C LYS A 538 39.04 -13.82 19.06
N PRO A 539 39.18 -14.73 18.07
CA PRO A 539 39.78 -16.03 18.34
C PRO A 539 41.21 -15.89 18.83
N ALA A 540 41.53 -16.62 19.88
CA ALA A 540 42.90 -16.67 20.44
C ALA A 540 43.89 -17.14 19.38
N GLY A 541 45.03 -16.43 19.22
CA GLY A 541 46.03 -16.75 18.23
C GLY A 541 45.70 -16.33 16.80
N SER A 542 44.57 -15.65 16.52
CA SER A 542 44.32 -15.05 15.24
C SER A 542 45.33 -13.94 14.95
N GLY A 543 45.95 -13.90 13.80
CA GLY A 543 46.91 -12.85 13.39
C GLY A 543 46.29 -11.48 13.11
N PHE A 544 45.03 -11.26 13.52
CA PHE A 544 44.35 -9.99 13.29
C PHE A 544 44.78 -8.90 14.30
N PRO A 545 44.82 -7.62 13.87
CA PRO A 545 45.13 -6.51 14.78
C PRO A 545 44.15 -6.44 15.95
N SER A 546 44.61 -5.83 17.08
CA SER A 546 43.69 -5.47 18.16
C SER A 546 42.61 -4.53 17.63
N GLY A 547 41.38 -4.78 17.98
CA GLY A 547 40.23 -4.00 17.48
C GLY A 547 39.59 -4.52 16.20
N TYR A 548 40.16 -5.56 15.58
CA TYR A 548 39.51 -6.22 14.44
C TYR A 548 38.19 -6.87 14.89
N THR A 549 37.14 -6.58 14.12
CA THR A 549 35.83 -7.26 14.19
C THR A 549 35.37 -7.62 12.78
N PRO A 550 34.46 -8.58 12.60
CA PRO A 550 33.88 -8.84 11.28
C PRO A 550 33.14 -7.61 10.75
N PHE A 551 32.82 -7.63 9.49
CA PHE A 551 32.07 -6.57 8.83
C PHE A 551 30.59 -6.91 8.78
N PHE A 552 29.75 -6.13 9.47
CA PHE A 552 28.30 -6.26 9.45
C PHE A 552 27.63 -4.92 9.15
N PRO A 553 26.44 -4.90 8.57
CA PRO A 553 25.62 -3.71 8.58
C PRO A 553 25.23 -3.33 10.00
N VAL A 554 24.90 -2.06 10.19
CA VAL A 554 24.43 -1.54 11.47
C VAL A 554 22.91 -1.69 11.55
N PHE A 555 22.40 -2.20 12.67
CA PHE A 555 20.96 -2.25 12.91
C PHE A 555 20.42 -0.82 13.00
N LYS A 556 19.47 -0.46 12.13
CA LYS A 556 18.80 0.84 12.14
C LYS A 556 17.37 0.66 12.65
N ALA A 557 17.11 1.07 13.89
CA ALA A 557 15.76 1.20 14.42
C ALA A 557 15.12 2.50 13.92
N GLN A 558 13.81 2.48 13.67
CA GLN A 558 13.02 3.65 13.31
C GLN A 558 12.13 4.11 14.47
#